data_49474a40fa2b58323ac72a9554e3bee5
#
_entry.id   49474a40fa2b58323ac72a9554e3bee5
#
_cell.length_a   1.000
_cell.length_b   1.000
_cell.length_c   1.000
_cell.angle_alpha   90.00
_cell.angle_beta   90.00
_cell.angle_gamma   90.00
#
_symmetry.space_group_name_H-M   'P 1'
#
loop_
_entity.id
_entity.type
_entity.pdbx_description
1 polymer ?
#
loop_
_entity_poly.entity_id
_entity_poly.type
_entity_poly.pdbx_seq_one_letter_code
_entity_poly.pdbx_strand_id
1 'polypeptide(L)'
;MANEVNIYTPRYLAEVVRQAPPVHTFFRDTFFTNVKKSTTERVDIDLVKGDRRMAAFVHPRVGGKVLKASGYKTESYKPPLVNPCDITTADRHMTRMPGEDLYSGETPAQRSAQQLMEEYSRLNDATTRREEWMAVQAIVTGQVPVVGEGVNEIIDFGFTNTETLTGTAQWGKSAAKISDNLEDWADKVLTNGFANVDMAIMGKTALRNFLADEKIGKMLDNRRVEMGLIHPRDLPNGVKYVGHLNSPNIDIYTYAEVYLDDWTNPAAPKTLPLVPENKVVLIASHPDYMMAYGACTYIEDSTQQWVTAQTDRLLRSFVKHQPDRRMLELQARPLPIPDKVDSWFVATVC
;
A
#
# COMPACT_ATOMS: atom_id res chain seq x y z
N MET A 1 20.63 39.28 20.08
CA MET A 1 19.30 38.89 19.59
C MET A 1 19.47 37.50 19.04
N ALA A 2 18.86 36.50 19.65
CA ALA A 2 18.88 35.14 19.13
C ALA A 2 18.09 35.18 17.81
N ASN A 3 18.69 34.67 16.72
CA ASN A 3 17.96 34.46 15.46
C ASN A 3 16.80 33.51 15.75
N GLU A 4 15.58 33.99 15.79
CA GLU A 4 14.39 33.15 15.83
C GLU A 4 14.39 32.30 14.58
N VAL A 5 14.50 30.99 14.76
CA VAL A 5 14.47 30.04 13.64
C VAL A 5 13.07 30.06 13.07
N ASN A 6 12.92 30.47 11.80
CA ASN A 6 11.64 30.39 11.13
C ASN A 6 11.32 28.91 10.81
N ILE A 7 10.42 28.32 11.60
CA ILE A 7 10.00 26.90 11.52
C ILE A 7 9.27 26.55 10.20
N TYR A 8 8.85 27.51 9.43
CA TYR A 8 8.14 27.32 8.15
C TYR A 8 9.03 27.41 6.92
N THR A 9 10.35 27.46 7.12
CA THR A 9 11.31 27.41 6.00
C THR A 9 11.32 26.02 5.35
N PRO A 10 11.54 25.91 4.03
CA PRO A 10 11.61 24.61 3.35
C PRO A 10 12.62 23.65 3.98
N ARG A 11 13.75 24.19 4.47
CA ARG A 11 14.77 23.40 5.16
C ARG A 11 14.27 22.80 6.47
N TYR A 12 13.55 23.58 7.28
CA TYR A 12 12.99 23.11 8.55
C TYR A 12 11.87 22.08 8.30
N LEU A 13 10.98 22.34 7.34
CA LEU A 13 9.91 21.43 6.95
C LEU A 13 10.46 20.08 6.44
N ALA A 14 11.54 20.09 5.67
CA ALA A 14 12.21 18.85 5.25
C ALA A 14 12.80 18.08 6.45
N GLU A 15 13.29 18.77 7.47
CA GLU A 15 13.79 18.15 8.70
C GLU A 15 12.66 17.53 9.52
N VAL A 16 11.49 18.19 9.62
CA VAL A 16 10.28 17.65 10.24
C VAL A 16 9.86 16.33 9.58
N VAL A 17 9.84 16.29 8.25
CA VAL A 17 9.53 15.06 7.50
C VAL A 17 10.52 13.93 7.85
N ARG A 18 11.80 14.24 7.96
CA ARG A 18 12.85 13.26 8.25
C ARG A 18 12.80 12.72 9.68
N GLN A 19 12.41 13.55 10.65
CA GLN A 19 12.39 13.20 12.08
C GLN A 19 11.09 12.51 12.50
N ALA A 20 10.04 12.58 11.70
CA ALA A 20 8.78 11.94 12.04
C ALA A 20 8.92 10.42 12.09
N PRO A 21 8.29 9.75 13.08
CA PRO A 21 8.32 8.30 13.17
C PRO A 21 7.62 7.68 11.95
N PRO A 22 8.15 6.57 11.42
CA PRO A 22 7.52 5.88 10.30
C PRO A 22 6.19 5.25 10.75
N VAL A 23 5.16 5.39 9.92
CA VAL A 23 3.90 4.66 10.09
C VAL A 23 4.03 3.34 9.36
N HIS A 24 3.94 2.23 10.10
CA HIS A 24 4.03 0.90 9.53
C HIS A 24 2.69 0.45 8.96
N THR A 25 2.76 -0.07 7.74
CA THR A 25 1.62 -0.63 7.01
C THR A 25 1.93 -2.05 6.56
N PHE A 26 0.92 -2.85 6.25
CA PHE A 26 1.16 -4.25 5.92
C PHE A 26 1.45 -4.46 4.43
N PHE A 27 0.51 -4.08 3.54
CA PHE A 27 0.66 -4.33 2.11
C PHE A 27 1.79 -3.49 1.50
N ARG A 28 1.84 -2.20 1.82
CA ARG A 28 2.87 -1.30 1.31
C ARG A 28 4.26 -1.76 1.73
N ASP A 29 4.46 -2.02 3.01
CA ASP A 29 5.80 -2.29 3.56
C ASP A 29 6.27 -3.73 3.31
N THR A 30 5.34 -4.68 3.10
CA THR A 30 5.69 -6.09 2.84
C THR A 30 5.87 -6.38 1.35
N PHE A 31 4.99 -5.85 0.49
CA PHE A 31 4.95 -6.24 -0.91
C PHE A 31 5.56 -5.20 -1.85
N PHE A 32 5.52 -3.91 -1.51
CA PHE A 32 6.02 -2.81 -2.34
C PHE A 32 7.31 -2.22 -1.77
N THR A 33 8.33 -3.06 -1.65
CA THR A 33 9.62 -2.70 -1.03
C THR A 33 10.54 -1.90 -1.94
N ASN A 34 10.38 -2.02 -3.27
CA ASN A 34 11.21 -1.35 -4.26
C ASN A 34 10.71 0.08 -4.52
N VAL A 35 11.24 1.06 -3.79
CA VAL A 35 10.83 2.47 -3.93
C VAL A 35 11.59 3.14 -5.07
N LYS A 36 10.85 3.71 -6.04
CA LYS A 36 11.41 4.51 -7.14
C LYS A 36 10.81 5.91 -7.18
N LYS A 37 11.66 6.93 -7.27
CA LYS A 37 11.28 8.35 -7.40
C LYS A 37 11.56 8.80 -8.82
N SER A 38 10.51 9.25 -9.53
CA SER A 38 10.62 9.75 -10.90
C SER A 38 11.05 11.21 -10.93
N THR A 39 11.70 11.61 -12.02
CA THR A 39 12.02 13.01 -12.33
C THR A 39 10.85 13.72 -13.04
N THR A 40 9.88 12.95 -13.53
CA THR A 40 8.73 13.42 -14.27
C THR A 40 7.43 13.09 -13.55
N GLU A 41 6.33 13.72 -13.94
CA GLU A 41 5.00 13.41 -13.42
C GLU A 41 4.55 11.99 -13.82
N ARG A 42 5.03 11.45 -14.94
CA ARG A 42 4.72 10.10 -15.42
C ARG A 42 5.85 9.14 -15.04
N VAL A 43 5.46 7.91 -14.80
CA VAL A 43 6.38 6.81 -14.50
C VAL A 43 6.27 5.78 -15.62
N ASP A 44 7.34 5.59 -16.37
CA ASP A 44 7.41 4.60 -17.43
C ASP A 44 7.99 3.30 -16.87
N ILE A 45 7.33 2.19 -17.15
CA ILE A 45 7.68 0.87 -16.62
C ILE A 45 7.72 -0.14 -17.76
N ASP A 46 8.80 -0.89 -17.80
CA ASP A 46 8.96 -1.99 -18.74
C ASP A 46 8.46 -3.28 -18.10
N LEU A 47 7.29 -3.75 -18.55
CA LEU A 47 6.72 -5.02 -18.14
C LEU A 47 7.33 -6.15 -18.95
N VAL A 48 8.09 -7.01 -18.31
CA VAL A 48 8.71 -8.18 -18.93
C VAL A 48 7.94 -9.42 -18.50
N LYS A 49 7.26 -10.10 -19.43
CA LYS A 49 6.73 -11.44 -19.17
C LYS A 49 7.87 -12.44 -19.24
N GLY A 50 8.08 -13.19 -18.16
CA GLY A 50 9.04 -14.28 -18.11
C GLY A 50 8.80 -15.30 -19.21
N ASP A 51 9.88 -15.94 -19.70
CA ASP A 51 9.83 -16.99 -20.70
C ASP A 51 10.57 -18.23 -20.17
N ARG A 52 9.90 -19.38 -20.14
CA ARG A 52 10.46 -20.66 -19.68
C ARG A 52 10.91 -21.53 -20.85
N ARG A 53 11.40 -20.94 -21.95
CA ARG A 53 11.89 -21.70 -23.08
C ARG A 53 13.15 -22.49 -22.72
N MET A 54 13.14 -23.78 -23.03
CA MET A 54 14.33 -24.60 -22.92
C MET A 54 15.19 -24.49 -24.17
N ALA A 55 16.50 -24.58 -23.99
CA ALA A 55 17.43 -24.71 -25.10
C ALA A 55 17.16 -26.01 -25.89
N ALA A 56 17.11 -25.91 -27.20
CA ALA A 56 16.95 -27.08 -28.06
C ALA A 56 18.24 -27.90 -28.13
N PHE A 57 18.11 -29.23 -28.07
CA PHE A 57 19.23 -30.11 -28.41
C PHE A 57 19.53 -29.98 -29.90
N VAL A 58 20.78 -29.81 -30.27
CA VAL A 58 21.23 -29.73 -31.66
C VAL A 58 22.35 -30.76 -31.88
N HIS A 59 22.37 -31.33 -33.09
CA HIS A 59 23.45 -32.26 -33.45
C HIS A 59 24.77 -31.49 -33.52
N PRO A 60 25.94 -32.06 -33.10
CA PRO A 60 27.23 -31.36 -33.04
C PRO A 60 27.70 -30.74 -34.36
N ARG A 61 27.17 -31.21 -35.50
CA ARG A 61 27.47 -30.71 -36.83
C ARG A 61 26.47 -29.68 -37.36
N VAL A 62 25.45 -29.30 -36.55
CA VAL A 62 24.42 -28.32 -36.91
C VAL A 62 24.63 -27.10 -36.05
N GLY A 63 24.56 -25.92 -36.63
CA GLY A 63 24.71 -24.67 -35.87
C GLY A 63 23.64 -24.53 -34.79
N GLY A 64 23.95 -23.75 -33.73
CA GLY A 64 23.02 -23.49 -32.61
C GLY A 64 21.70 -22.88 -33.07
N LYS A 65 20.58 -23.24 -32.40
CA LYS A 65 19.27 -22.65 -32.64
C LYS A 65 19.15 -21.32 -31.91
N VAL A 66 18.81 -20.26 -32.66
CA VAL A 66 18.62 -18.92 -32.06
C VAL A 66 17.38 -18.93 -31.17
N LEU A 67 17.56 -18.54 -29.91
CA LEU A 67 16.46 -18.23 -29.01
C LEU A 67 15.98 -16.79 -29.27
N LYS A 68 14.69 -16.63 -29.54
CA LYS A 68 14.10 -15.29 -29.67
C LYS A 68 14.10 -14.63 -28.28
N ALA A 69 14.55 -13.39 -28.21
CA ALA A 69 14.46 -12.59 -27.00
C ALA A 69 13.00 -12.39 -26.60
N SER A 70 12.71 -12.41 -25.30
CA SER A 70 11.40 -12.03 -24.79
C SER A 70 11.16 -10.55 -25.08
N GLY A 71 9.99 -10.23 -25.64
CA GLY A 71 9.57 -8.84 -25.80
C GLY A 71 9.24 -8.22 -24.43
N TYR A 72 9.39 -6.93 -24.34
CA TYR A 72 8.88 -6.14 -23.22
C TYR A 72 7.80 -5.18 -23.72
N LYS A 73 6.89 -4.79 -22.84
CA LYS A 73 5.89 -3.76 -23.09
C LYS A 73 6.16 -2.61 -22.13
N THR A 74 6.43 -1.43 -22.67
CA THR A 74 6.54 -0.22 -21.83
C THR A 74 5.16 0.36 -21.63
N GLU A 75 4.76 0.53 -20.39
CA GLU A 75 3.54 1.23 -20.00
C GLU A 75 3.89 2.50 -19.22
N SER A 76 3.17 3.59 -19.51
CA SER A 76 3.36 4.89 -18.89
C SER A 76 2.18 5.19 -17.97
N TYR A 77 2.44 5.22 -16.68
CA TYR A 77 1.43 5.52 -15.66
C TYR A 77 1.58 6.95 -15.15
N LYS A 78 0.43 7.57 -14.82
CA LYS A 78 0.41 8.87 -14.16
C LYS A 78 0.00 8.69 -12.71
N PRO A 79 0.96 8.73 -11.75
CA PRO A 79 0.64 8.65 -10.34
C PRO A 79 -0.34 9.75 -9.91
N PRO A 80 -1.41 9.42 -9.17
CA PRO A 80 -2.37 10.41 -8.69
C PRO A 80 -1.73 11.35 -7.67
N LEU A 81 -2.18 12.59 -7.63
CA LEU A 81 -1.76 13.54 -6.61
C LEU A 81 -2.61 13.35 -5.35
N VAL A 82 -1.96 13.04 -4.25
CA VAL A 82 -2.53 13.04 -2.90
C VAL A 82 -2.02 14.31 -2.21
N ASN A 83 -2.93 15.20 -1.83
CA ASN A 83 -2.58 16.51 -1.28
C ASN A 83 -3.49 16.90 -0.10
N PRO A 84 -3.40 16.24 1.05
CA PRO A 84 -4.10 16.68 2.24
C PRO A 84 -3.54 18.01 2.74
N CYS A 85 -4.42 18.88 3.21
CA CYS A 85 -4.10 20.22 3.69
C CYS A 85 -4.70 20.44 5.07
N ASP A 86 -3.97 21.13 5.94
CA ASP A 86 -4.45 21.64 7.22
C ASP A 86 -4.41 23.17 7.24
N ILE A 87 -5.33 23.76 8.00
CA ILE A 87 -5.48 25.21 8.10
C ILE A 87 -5.32 25.63 9.55
N THR A 88 -4.29 26.45 9.81
CA THR A 88 -4.06 27.08 11.09
C THR A 88 -4.55 28.51 11.04
N THR A 89 -5.53 28.85 11.88
CA THR A 89 -6.07 30.19 12.10
C THR A 89 -5.48 30.84 13.34
N ALA A 90 -5.59 32.17 13.48
CA ALA A 90 -5.13 32.90 14.65
C ALA A 90 -5.75 32.34 15.95
N ASP A 91 -7.06 32.02 15.92
CA ASP A 91 -7.77 31.48 17.09
C ASP A 91 -7.18 30.15 17.55
N ARG A 92 -6.88 29.26 16.59
CA ARG A 92 -6.27 27.95 16.88
C ARG A 92 -4.86 28.09 17.46
N HIS A 93 -4.10 29.07 16.99
CA HIS A 93 -2.76 29.36 17.51
C HIS A 93 -2.80 29.90 18.96
N MET A 94 -3.85 30.64 19.32
CA MET A 94 -4.03 31.19 20.67
C MET A 94 -4.69 30.21 21.65
N THR A 95 -5.31 29.16 21.14
CA THR A 95 -5.98 28.15 21.97
C THR A 95 -4.96 27.15 22.53
N ARG A 96 -5.10 26.81 23.81
CA ARG A 96 -4.28 25.81 24.49
C ARG A 96 -4.43 24.44 23.81
N MET A 97 -3.31 23.74 23.62
CA MET A 97 -3.32 22.39 23.07
C MET A 97 -3.74 21.34 24.11
N PRO A 98 -4.36 20.22 23.68
CA PRO A 98 -4.64 19.09 24.55
C PRO A 98 -3.32 18.55 25.15
N GLY A 99 -3.28 18.37 26.49
CA GLY A 99 -2.07 17.91 27.18
C GLY A 99 -1.11 19.00 27.66
N GLU A 100 -1.27 20.24 27.23
CA GLU A 100 -0.49 21.38 27.70
C GLU A 100 -0.88 21.72 29.17
N ASP A 101 0.10 21.87 30.06
CA ASP A 101 -0.14 22.26 31.43
C ASP A 101 -0.72 23.69 31.50
N LEU A 102 -1.66 23.93 32.45
CA LEU A 102 -2.30 25.23 32.66
C LEU A 102 -1.31 26.35 33.00
N TYR A 103 -0.16 25.99 33.56
CA TYR A 103 0.92 26.88 33.96
C TYR A 103 2.22 26.63 33.20
N SER A 104 2.14 26.02 31.98
CA SER A 104 3.33 25.75 31.19
C SER A 104 4.03 27.07 30.83
N GLY A 105 5.32 27.13 31.09
CA GLY A 105 6.18 28.25 30.67
C GLY A 105 6.59 28.17 29.21
N GLU A 106 5.86 27.44 28.37
CA GLU A 106 6.19 27.29 26.96
C GLU A 106 6.09 28.59 26.20
N THR A 107 7.09 28.86 25.40
CA THR A 107 7.12 30.03 24.55
C THR A 107 6.18 29.85 23.35
N PRO A 108 5.62 30.94 22.76
CA PRO A 108 4.80 30.85 21.55
C PRO A 108 5.50 30.12 20.39
N ALA A 109 6.83 30.22 20.27
CA ALA A 109 7.63 29.54 19.27
C ALA A 109 7.67 28.02 19.48
N GLN A 110 7.80 27.56 20.73
CA GLN A 110 7.76 26.13 21.08
C GLN A 110 6.38 25.54 20.80
N ARG A 111 5.31 26.23 21.19
CA ARG A 111 3.94 25.82 20.88
C ARG A 111 3.69 25.70 19.37
N SER A 112 4.18 26.67 18.57
CA SER A 112 4.07 26.61 17.11
C SER A 112 4.81 25.46 16.50
N ALA A 113 5.97 25.07 17.07
CA ALA A 113 6.73 23.92 16.58
C ALA A 113 6.03 22.60 16.90
N GLN A 114 5.47 22.46 18.11
CA GLN A 114 4.67 21.28 18.50
C GLN A 114 3.42 21.15 17.62
N GLN A 115 2.71 22.25 17.41
CA GLN A 115 1.52 22.28 16.56
C GLN A 115 1.88 21.84 15.11
N LEU A 116 2.98 22.33 14.56
CA LEU A 116 3.46 21.92 13.23
C LEU A 116 3.72 20.41 13.16
N MET A 117 4.34 19.83 14.19
CA MET A 117 4.61 18.39 14.25
C MET A 117 3.33 17.57 14.30
N GLU A 118 2.33 17.99 15.08
CA GLU A 118 1.02 17.32 15.15
C GLU A 118 0.25 17.41 13.85
N GLU A 119 0.23 18.61 13.21
CA GLU A 119 -0.40 18.82 11.91
C GLU A 119 0.27 17.95 10.84
N TYR A 120 1.59 17.92 10.82
CA TYR A 120 2.34 17.06 9.91
C TYR A 120 2.01 15.57 10.14
N SER A 121 2.05 15.10 11.40
CA SER A 121 1.76 13.69 11.72
C SER A 121 0.37 13.29 11.18
N ARG A 122 -0.65 14.12 11.40
CA ARG A 122 -2.00 13.87 10.91
C ARG A 122 -2.08 13.80 9.38
N LEU A 123 -1.40 14.71 8.67
CA LEU A 123 -1.35 14.70 7.20
C LEU A 123 -0.60 13.48 6.67
N ASN A 124 0.51 13.13 7.32
CA ASN A 124 1.32 11.97 6.97
C ASN A 124 0.56 10.65 7.17
N ASP A 125 -0.16 10.51 8.29
CA ASP A 125 -0.99 9.34 8.57
C ASP A 125 -2.10 9.17 7.53
N ALA A 126 -2.77 10.27 7.16
CA ALA A 126 -3.81 10.25 6.12
C ALA A 126 -3.24 9.81 4.75
N THR A 127 -2.06 10.35 4.39
CA THR A 127 -1.37 9.97 3.15
C THR A 127 -0.93 8.52 3.17
N THR A 128 -0.37 8.05 4.28
CA THR A 128 0.08 6.65 4.44
C THR A 128 -1.08 5.67 4.37
N ARG A 129 -2.24 5.98 4.98
CA ARG A 129 -3.45 5.16 4.83
C ARG A 129 -3.95 5.11 3.39
N ARG A 130 -3.82 6.22 2.64
CA ARG A 130 -4.17 6.23 1.22
C ARG A 130 -3.21 5.36 0.39
N GLU A 131 -1.92 5.38 0.68
CA GLU A 131 -0.94 4.49 0.04
C GLU A 131 -1.21 3.03 0.34
N GLU A 132 -1.51 2.69 1.60
CA GLU A 132 -1.87 1.32 1.98
C GLU A 132 -3.15 0.87 1.26
N TRP A 133 -4.18 1.71 1.22
CA TRP A 133 -5.40 1.43 0.49
C TRP A 133 -5.14 1.17 -1.00
N MET A 134 -4.30 2.00 -1.64
CA MET A 134 -3.91 1.81 -3.04
C MET A 134 -3.14 0.50 -3.24
N ALA A 135 -2.23 0.15 -2.33
CA ALA A 135 -1.48 -1.10 -2.36
C ALA A 135 -2.42 -2.32 -2.25
N VAL A 136 -3.40 -2.26 -1.33
CA VAL A 136 -4.43 -3.30 -1.21
C VAL A 136 -5.26 -3.41 -2.49
N GLN A 137 -5.73 -2.28 -3.06
CA GLN A 137 -6.52 -2.30 -4.28
C GLN A 137 -5.73 -2.88 -5.46
N ALA A 138 -4.47 -2.51 -5.63
CA ALA A 138 -3.59 -3.03 -6.67
C ALA A 138 -3.46 -4.57 -6.60
N ILE A 139 -3.36 -5.14 -5.40
CA ILE A 139 -3.25 -6.60 -5.21
C ILE A 139 -4.62 -7.28 -5.28
N VAL A 140 -5.65 -6.75 -4.60
CA VAL A 140 -6.97 -7.41 -4.44
C VAL A 140 -7.81 -7.33 -5.71
N THR A 141 -7.64 -6.29 -6.52
CA THR A 141 -8.44 -6.08 -7.74
C THR A 141 -7.62 -6.03 -9.02
N GLY A 142 -6.29 -5.90 -8.92
CA GLY A 142 -5.42 -5.62 -10.08
C GLY A 142 -5.59 -4.22 -10.64
N GLN A 143 -6.34 -3.35 -9.95
CA GLN A 143 -6.67 -2.00 -10.40
C GLN A 143 -6.61 -1.02 -9.24
N VAL A 144 -6.26 0.24 -9.52
CA VAL A 144 -6.35 1.32 -8.54
C VAL A 144 -7.37 2.35 -9.03
N PRO A 145 -8.57 2.40 -8.41
CA PRO A 145 -9.54 3.45 -8.72
C PRO A 145 -9.10 4.77 -8.08
N VAL A 146 -8.88 5.77 -8.91
CA VAL A 146 -8.52 7.14 -8.50
C VAL A 146 -9.78 7.99 -8.58
N VAL A 147 -10.53 8.03 -7.48
CA VAL A 147 -11.77 8.82 -7.36
C VAL A 147 -11.55 9.91 -6.33
N GLY A 148 -11.83 11.16 -6.72
CA GLY A 148 -11.69 12.33 -5.87
C GLY A 148 -12.24 13.59 -6.54
N GLU A 149 -12.01 14.75 -5.94
CA GLU A 149 -12.47 16.02 -6.48
C GLU A 149 -11.84 16.29 -7.86
N GLY A 150 -12.64 16.23 -8.91
CA GLY A 150 -12.21 16.48 -10.28
C GLY A 150 -11.41 15.37 -10.95
N VAL A 151 -11.27 14.19 -10.31
CA VAL A 151 -10.57 13.04 -10.86
C VAL A 151 -11.46 11.79 -10.74
N ASN A 152 -11.61 11.08 -11.85
CA ASN A 152 -12.29 9.79 -11.90
C ASN A 152 -11.61 8.93 -12.98
N GLU A 153 -10.56 8.24 -12.59
CA GLU A 153 -9.73 7.40 -13.45
C GLU A 153 -9.53 6.03 -12.80
N ILE A 154 -9.34 5.00 -13.60
CA ILE A 154 -8.97 3.66 -13.13
C ILE A 154 -7.63 3.30 -13.75
N ILE A 155 -6.65 3.01 -12.90
CA ILE A 155 -5.35 2.51 -13.32
C ILE A 155 -5.44 0.99 -13.29
N ASP A 156 -5.37 0.35 -14.46
CA ASP A 156 -5.47 -1.11 -14.62
C ASP A 156 -4.08 -1.70 -14.93
N PHE A 157 -3.68 -2.71 -14.19
CA PHE A 157 -2.41 -3.43 -14.39
C PHE A 157 -2.56 -4.68 -15.27
N GLY A 158 -3.77 -5.00 -15.72
CA GLY A 158 -4.02 -6.16 -16.59
C GLY A 158 -3.92 -7.51 -15.85
N PHE A 159 -4.28 -7.55 -14.58
CA PHE A 159 -4.29 -8.74 -13.73
C PHE A 159 -5.39 -9.73 -14.16
N THR A 160 -5.03 -11.02 -14.31
CA THR A 160 -5.95 -12.04 -14.83
C THR A 160 -6.17 -13.23 -13.90
N ASN A 161 -5.28 -13.48 -12.94
CA ASN A 161 -5.34 -14.62 -12.02
C ASN A 161 -6.43 -14.46 -10.95
N THR A 162 -7.68 -14.39 -11.37
CA THR A 162 -8.82 -14.26 -10.45
C THR A 162 -9.82 -15.39 -10.63
N GLU A 163 -10.49 -15.80 -9.55
CA GLU A 163 -11.59 -16.76 -9.57
C GLU A 163 -12.67 -16.38 -8.58
N THR A 164 -13.93 -16.60 -8.99
CA THR A 164 -15.10 -16.41 -8.11
C THR A 164 -15.82 -17.73 -7.98
N LEU A 165 -15.82 -18.28 -6.76
CA LEU A 165 -16.57 -19.50 -6.46
C LEU A 165 -18.06 -19.17 -6.37
N THR A 166 -18.90 -20.04 -6.97
CA THR A 166 -20.35 -19.84 -7.00
C THR A 166 -21.10 -21.09 -6.54
N GLY A 167 -22.31 -20.91 -6.06
CA GLY A 167 -23.21 -22.01 -5.68
C GLY A 167 -22.68 -22.85 -4.52
N THR A 168 -22.65 -24.17 -4.70
CA THR A 168 -22.24 -25.14 -3.67
C THR A 168 -20.72 -25.24 -3.47
N ALA A 169 -19.92 -24.70 -4.42
CA ALA A 169 -18.46 -24.69 -4.32
C ALA A 169 -17.94 -23.58 -3.38
N GLN A 170 -18.77 -22.59 -3.00
CA GLN A 170 -18.40 -21.55 -2.04
C GLN A 170 -17.96 -22.12 -0.71
N TRP A 171 -16.99 -21.51 -0.08
CA TRP A 171 -16.51 -21.90 1.24
C TRP A 171 -17.63 -21.76 2.28
N GLY A 172 -17.75 -22.76 3.16
CA GLY A 172 -18.87 -22.87 4.10
C GLY A 172 -20.08 -23.61 3.56
N LYS A 173 -20.05 -24.11 2.32
CA LYS A 173 -21.08 -24.99 1.75
C LYS A 173 -20.61 -26.44 1.72
N SER A 174 -21.56 -27.37 1.51
CA SER A 174 -21.32 -28.82 1.60
C SER A 174 -20.36 -29.42 0.57
N ALA A 175 -20.20 -28.77 -0.60
CA ALA A 175 -19.30 -29.20 -1.66
C ALA A 175 -17.98 -28.40 -1.72
N ALA A 176 -17.70 -27.58 -0.71
CA ALA A 176 -16.47 -26.81 -0.63
C ALA A 176 -15.25 -27.74 -0.52
N LYS A 177 -14.23 -27.44 -1.32
CA LYS A 177 -12.94 -28.17 -1.34
C LYS A 177 -11.81 -27.18 -1.11
N ILE A 178 -11.67 -26.74 0.13
CA ILE A 178 -10.75 -25.64 0.47
C ILE A 178 -9.29 -25.99 0.17
N SER A 179 -8.84 -27.18 0.57
CA SER A 179 -7.48 -27.66 0.32
C SER A 179 -7.16 -27.73 -1.18
N ASP A 180 -8.05 -28.40 -1.94
CA ASP A 180 -7.88 -28.59 -3.37
C ASP A 180 -7.81 -27.21 -4.11
N ASN A 181 -8.69 -26.26 -3.71
CA ASN A 181 -8.71 -24.92 -4.27
C ASN A 181 -7.39 -24.17 -4.04
N LEU A 182 -6.81 -24.27 -2.82
CA LEU A 182 -5.54 -23.59 -2.51
C LEU A 182 -4.37 -24.18 -3.32
N GLU A 183 -4.34 -25.48 -3.51
CA GLU A 183 -3.34 -26.17 -4.34
C GLU A 183 -3.50 -25.77 -5.82
N ASP A 184 -4.71 -25.81 -6.36
CA ASP A 184 -5.01 -25.42 -7.74
C ASP A 184 -4.65 -23.95 -8.02
N TRP A 185 -4.90 -23.05 -7.08
CA TRP A 185 -4.56 -21.63 -7.22
C TRP A 185 -3.06 -21.39 -7.13
N ALA A 186 -2.35 -22.11 -6.26
CA ALA A 186 -0.90 -22.05 -6.19
C ALA A 186 -0.25 -22.53 -7.51
N ASP A 187 -0.77 -23.61 -8.11
CA ASP A 187 -0.33 -24.12 -9.40
C ASP A 187 -0.62 -23.16 -10.56
N LYS A 188 -1.78 -22.44 -10.51
CA LYS A 188 -2.09 -21.38 -11.49
C LYS A 188 -1.06 -20.25 -11.43
N VAL A 189 -0.68 -19.80 -10.23
CA VAL A 189 0.36 -18.77 -10.06
C VAL A 189 1.71 -19.25 -10.59
N LEU A 190 2.08 -20.49 -10.26
CA LEU A 190 3.33 -21.08 -10.76
C LEU A 190 3.36 -21.15 -12.29
N THR A 191 2.23 -21.46 -12.92
CA THR A 191 2.12 -21.64 -14.37
C THR A 191 2.05 -20.30 -15.10
N ASN A 192 1.25 -19.36 -14.62
CA ASN A 192 0.96 -18.08 -15.30
C ASN A 192 1.95 -16.98 -14.88
N GLY A 193 2.27 -16.89 -13.60
CA GLY A 193 3.10 -15.82 -13.03
C GLY A 193 4.54 -16.20 -12.76
N PHE A 194 4.90 -17.50 -12.94
CA PHE A 194 6.23 -18.05 -12.65
C PHE A 194 6.75 -17.77 -11.25
N ALA A 195 5.83 -17.60 -10.29
CA ALA A 195 6.11 -17.32 -8.89
C ALA A 195 5.61 -18.46 -8.00
N ASN A 196 6.27 -18.69 -6.88
CA ASN A 196 5.78 -19.55 -5.83
C ASN A 196 5.05 -18.70 -4.79
N VAL A 197 3.89 -19.18 -4.33
CA VAL A 197 3.15 -18.57 -3.24
C VAL A 197 3.50 -19.26 -1.94
N ASP A 198 3.72 -18.49 -0.90
CA ASP A 198 4.03 -18.96 0.45
C ASP A 198 3.19 -18.25 1.52
N MET A 199 2.36 -17.29 1.12
CA MET A 199 1.50 -16.51 2.00
C MET A 199 0.06 -16.46 1.45
N ALA A 200 -0.92 -16.64 2.35
CA ALA A 200 -2.34 -16.42 2.07
C ALA A 200 -2.89 -15.38 3.03
N ILE A 201 -3.52 -14.34 2.49
CA ILE A 201 -4.19 -13.30 3.26
C ILE A 201 -5.69 -13.48 3.08
N MET A 202 -6.40 -13.71 4.18
CA MET A 202 -7.82 -14.02 4.16
C MET A 202 -8.64 -12.91 4.81
N GLY A 203 -9.75 -12.53 4.16
CA GLY A 203 -10.76 -11.69 4.77
C GLY A 203 -11.50 -12.42 5.89
N LYS A 204 -12.16 -11.67 6.76
CA LYS A 204 -12.78 -12.19 8.00
C LYS A 204 -13.75 -13.36 7.78
N THR A 205 -14.62 -13.26 6.77
CA THR A 205 -15.61 -14.30 6.47
C THR A 205 -14.97 -15.52 5.83
N ALA A 206 -14.01 -15.31 4.92
CA ALA A 206 -13.22 -16.38 4.31
C ALA A 206 -12.44 -17.18 5.37
N LEU A 207 -11.77 -16.49 6.28
CA LEU A 207 -11.04 -17.13 7.39
C LEU A 207 -11.95 -17.95 8.30
N ARG A 208 -13.12 -17.43 8.64
CA ARG A 208 -14.08 -18.17 9.49
C ARG A 208 -14.53 -19.48 8.83
N ASN A 209 -14.82 -19.44 7.53
CA ASN A 209 -15.21 -20.63 6.78
C ASN A 209 -14.03 -21.62 6.61
N PHE A 210 -12.81 -21.08 6.43
CA PHE A 210 -11.57 -21.85 6.39
C PHE A 210 -11.34 -22.64 7.70
N LEU A 211 -11.46 -21.98 8.85
CA LEU A 211 -11.25 -22.61 10.17
C LEU A 211 -12.39 -23.55 10.57
N ALA A 212 -13.58 -23.42 9.97
CA ALA A 212 -14.71 -24.31 10.22
C ALA A 212 -14.60 -25.66 9.48
N ASP A 213 -13.68 -25.80 8.52
CA ASP A 213 -13.46 -27.03 7.77
C ASP A 213 -12.67 -28.02 8.60
N GLU A 214 -13.22 -29.24 8.83
CA GLU A 214 -12.60 -30.27 9.65
C GLU A 214 -11.27 -30.81 9.07
N LYS A 215 -11.14 -30.84 7.73
CA LYS A 215 -9.90 -31.27 7.07
C LYS A 215 -8.78 -30.28 7.33
N ILE A 216 -9.09 -28.98 7.17
CA ILE A 216 -8.16 -27.91 7.44
C ILE A 216 -7.73 -27.90 8.91
N GLY A 217 -8.67 -28.08 9.84
CA GLY A 217 -8.35 -28.13 11.27
C GLY A 217 -7.35 -29.24 11.65
N LYS A 218 -7.29 -30.34 10.88
CA LYS A 218 -6.32 -31.42 11.05
C LYS A 218 -4.97 -31.16 10.37
N MET A 219 -4.97 -30.36 9.30
CA MET A 219 -3.77 -30.04 8.50
C MET A 219 -3.03 -28.81 9.01
N LEU A 220 -3.73 -27.91 9.71
CA LEU A 220 -3.17 -26.64 10.17
C LEU A 220 -2.14 -26.87 11.28
N ASP A 221 -0.89 -26.53 11.01
CA ASP A 221 0.16 -26.55 12.01
C ASP A 221 0.18 -25.21 12.76
N ASN A 222 -0.39 -25.23 13.98
CA ASN A 222 -0.42 -24.07 14.87
C ASN A 222 0.66 -24.17 16.00
N ARG A 223 1.55 -25.14 15.95
CA ARG A 223 2.59 -25.33 16.98
C ARG A 223 3.47 -24.10 17.16
N ARG A 224 3.68 -23.31 16.11
CA ARG A 224 4.40 -22.04 16.22
C ARG A 224 3.68 -21.02 17.12
N VAL A 225 2.36 -21.12 17.24
CA VAL A 225 1.54 -20.29 18.11
C VAL A 225 1.57 -20.80 19.56
N GLU A 226 1.51 -22.14 19.75
CA GLU A 226 1.45 -22.76 21.07
C GLU A 226 2.78 -22.75 21.83
N MET A 227 3.91 -22.83 21.14
CA MET A 227 5.23 -22.93 21.80
C MET A 227 5.82 -21.59 22.27
N GLY A 228 5.14 -20.47 22.13
CA GLY A 228 5.64 -19.17 22.58
C GLY A 228 7.00 -18.76 21.97
N LEU A 229 7.49 -19.49 20.98
CA LEU A 229 8.75 -19.28 20.28
C LEU A 229 8.62 -18.33 19.09
N ILE A 230 7.44 -17.77 18.89
CA ILE A 230 7.31 -16.62 18.01
C ILE A 230 7.85 -15.45 18.83
N HIS A 231 9.06 -15.02 18.52
CA HIS A 231 9.33 -13.61 18.66
C HIS A 231 8.14 -12.91 18.03
N PRO A 232 7.37 -12.09 18.78
CA PRO A 232 6.34 -11.29 18.14
C PRO A 232 7.07 -10.52 17.05
N ARG A 233 6.93 -10.94 15.80
CA ARG A 233 7.16 -10.02 14.70
C ARG A 233 6.26 -8.87 15.07
N ASP A 234 6.81 -7.69 15.16
CA ASP A 234 5.99 -6.48 15.28
C ASP A 234 5.15 -6.39 14.01
N LEU A 235 4.06 -7.15 14.01
CA LEU A 235 3.11 -7.15 12.90
C LEU A 235 2.37 -5.82 12.98
N PRO A 236 2.16 -5.15 11.85
CA PRO A 236 1.35 -3.94 11.79
C PRO A 236 -0.02 -4.17 12.41
N ASN A 237 -0.64 -3.11 12.91
CA ASN A 237 -1.97 -3.16 13.48
C ASN A 237 -2.97 -3.85 12.51
N GLY A 238 -3.81 -4.71 13.06
CA GLY A 238 -4.82 -5.43 12.27
C GLY A 238 -4.34 -6.72 11.60
N VAL A 239 -3.03 -7.01 11.55
CA VAL A 239 -2.49 -8.25 11.01
C VAL A 239 -2.41 -9.32 12.09
N LYS A 240 -2.90 -10.54 11.78
CA LYS A 240 -2.78 -11.70 12.66
C LYS A 240 -2.29 -12.90 11.86
N TYR A 241 -1.29 -13.58 12.37
CA TYR A 241 -0.88 -14.89 11.91
C TYR A 241 -1.83 -15.95 12.46
N VAL A 242 -2.32 -16.84 11.61
CA VAL A 242 -3.30 -17.88 11.98
C VAL A 242 -2.62 -19.23 12.13
N GLY A 243 -1.73 -19.58 11.22
CA GLY A 243 -1.03 -20.86 11.22
C GLY A 243 -0.38 -21.16 9.88
N HIS A 244 0.19 -22.34 9.77
CA HIS A 244 0.87 -22.84 8.58
C HIS A 244 0.17 -24.09 8.03
N LEU A 245 -0.05 -24.13 6.71
CA LEU A 245 -0.47 -25.33 6.01
C LEU A 245 0.74 -26.01 5.38
N ASN A 246 0.97 -27.29 5.72
CA ASN A 246 2.09 -28.05 5.16
C ASN A 246 1.91 -28.39 3.67
N SER A 247 0.68 -28.53 3.22
CA SER A 247 0.32 -28.64 1.80
C SER A 247 -0.80 -27.63 1.53
N PRO A 248 -0.55 -26.62 0.66
CA PRO A 248 0.58 -26.39 -0.25
C PRO A 248 1.77 -25.59 0.30
N ASN A 249 2.12 -25.66 1.59
CA ASN A 249 3.23 -24.96 2.24
C ASN A 249 3.04 -23.42 2.28
N ILE A 250 1.94 -23.01 2.86
CA ILE A 250 1.48 -21.60 2.89
C ILE A 250 1.25 -21.14 4.33
N ASP A 251 1.78 -19.96 4.68
CA ASP A 251 1.48 -19.25 5.91
C ASP A 251 0.17 -18.47 5.79
N ILE A 252 -0.73 -18.63 6.74
CA ILE A 252 -2.05 -18.00 6.74
C ILE A 252 -2.05 -16.75 7.61
N TYR A 253 -2.46 -15.63 7.00
CA TYR A 253 -2.63 -14.34 7.67
C TYR A 253 -4.05 -13.83 7.49
N THR A 254 -4.49 -12.99 8.42
CA THR A 254 -5.68 -12.15 8.24
C THR A 254 -5.34 -10.69 8.49
N TYR A 255 -5.96 -9.81 7.73
CA TYR A 255 -5.79 -8.37 7.86
C TYR A 255 -7.16 -7.72 8.08
N ALA A 256 -7.37 -7.22 9.28
CA ALA A 256 -8.66 -6.69 9.75
C ALA A 256 -8.68 -5.16 9.84
N GLU A 257 -7.71 -4.47 9.23
CA GLU A 257 -7.66 -3.00 9.20
C GLU A 257 -8.82 -2.44 8.37
N VAL A 258 -9.31 -1.27 8.78
CA VAL A 258 -10.46 -0.60 8.17
C VAL A 258 -10.11 0.82 7.74
N TYR A 259 -10.83 1.35 6.77
CA TYR A 259 -10.73 2.74 6.34
C TYR A 259 -12.10 3.40 6.28
N LEU A 260 -12.13 4.71 6.41
CA LEU A 260 -13.34 5.52 6.23
C LEU A 260 -13.43 5.93 4.76
N ASP A 261 -14.48 5.47 4.08
CA ASP A 261 -14.83 5.92 2.73
C ASP A 261 -15.77 7.12 2.82
N ASP A 262 -15.19 8.31 2.75
CA ASP A 262 -15.87 9.60 2.75
C ASP A 262 -15.86 10.29 1.38
N TRP A 263 -15.20 9.69 0.38
CA TRP A 263 -15.10 10.23 -0.98
C TRP A 263 -16.10 9.64 -1.98
N THR A 264 -16.53 8.38 -1.79
CA THR A 264 -17.53 7.75 -2.68
C THR A 264 -18.92 8.37 -2.44
N ASN A 265 -19.29 8.57 -1.18
CA ASN A 265 -20.52 9.26 -0.80
C ASN A 265 -20.26 10.15 0.43
N PRO A 266 -19.88 11.43 0.24
CA PRO A 266 -19.56 12.32 1.34
C PRO A 266 -20.72 12.57 2.33
N ALA A 267 -21.97 12.41 1.87
CA ALA A 267 -23.15 12.59 2.72
C ALA A 267 -23.42 11.42 3.67
N ALA A 268 -22.82 10.25 3.38
CA ALA A 268 -22.98 9.04 4.20
C ALA A 268 -21.68 8.23 4.21
N PRO A 269 -20.65 8.70 4.93
CA PRO A 269 -19.37 7.99 5.00
C PRO A 269 -19.52 6.60 5.62
N LYS A 270 -18.78 5.63 5.10
CA LYS A 270 -18.83 4.24 5.55
C LYS A 270 -17.45 3.74 5.95
N THR A 271 -17.38 3.02 7.05
CA THR A 271 -16.17 2.28 7.42
C THR A 271 -16.17 0.94 6.71
N LEU A 272 -15.16 0.71 5.89
CA LEU A 272 -14.99 -0.51 5.09
C LEU A 272 -13.69 -1.22 5.46
N PRO A 273 -13.64 -2.56 5.39
CA PRO A 273 -12.40 -3.29 5.56
C PRO A 273 -11.48 -3.05 4.36
N LEU A 274 -10.16 -2.95 4.59
CA LEU A 274 -9.17 -2.82 3.52
C LEU A 274 -9.19 -4.05 2.62
N VAL A 275 -9.14 -5.25 3.20
CA VAL A 275 -9.32 -6.52 2.46
C VAL A 275 -10.79 -6.93 2.58
N PRO A 276 -11.52 -7.11 1.46
CA PRO A 276 -12.91 -7.57 1.48
C PRO A 276 -13.07 -8.90 2.21
N GLU A 277 -14.11 -9.02 3.02
CA GLU A 277 -14.31 -10.16 3.94
C GLU A 277 -14.40 -11.54 3.26
N ASN A 278 -14.82 -11.57 1.99
CA ASN A 278 -15.04 -12.78 1.21
C ASN A 278 -13.89 -13.13 0.26
N LYS A 279 -12.78 -12.39 0.32
CA LYS A 279 -11.63 -12.61 -0.56
C LYS A 279 -10.48 -13.34 0.13
N VAL A 280 -9.74 -14.07 -0.68
CA VAL A 280 -8.48 -14.74 -0.35
C VAL A 280 -7.45 -14.30 -1.37
N VAL A 281 -6.29 -13.87 -0.90
CA VAL A 281 -5.14 -13.47 -1.72
C VAL A 281 -4.01 -14.44 -1.45
N LEU A 282 -3.52 -15.10 -2.49
CA LEU A 282 -2.32 -15.95 -2.46
C LEU A 282 -1.19 -15.20 -3.11
N ILE A 283 -0.09 -14.99 -2.39
CA ILE A 283 1.04 -14.17 -2.83
C ILE A 283 2.35 -14.69 -2.25
N ALA A 284 3.47 -14.35 -2.87
CA ALA A 284 4.79 -14.56 -2.26
C ALA A 284 5.03 -13.57 -1.11
N SER A 285 5.73 -13.97 -0.07
CA SER A 285 6.04 -13.10 1.08
C SER A 285 6.95 -11.92 0.70
N HIS A 286 7.77 -12.07 -0.34
CA HIS A 286 8.71 -11.04 -0.81
C HIS A 286 8.67 -10.92 -2.35
N PRO A 287 7.60 -10.36 -2.92
CA PRO A 287 7.49 -10.22 -4.38
C PRO A 287 8.31 -9.05 -4.92
N ASP A 288 8.76 -8.12 -4.04
CA ASP A 288 9.56 -6.92 -4.36
C ASP A 288 8.92 -6.02 -5.43
N TYR A 289 7.60 -5.83 -5.33
CA TYR A 289 6.89 -4.92 -6.22
C TYR A 289 7.33 -3.47 -6.04
N MET A 290 7.07 -2.65 -7.06
CA MET A 290 7.51 -1.26 -7.08
C MET A 290 6.50 -0.31 -6.44
N MET A 291 6.97 0.52 -5.49
CA MET A 291 6.29 1.74 -5.08
C MET A 291 6.90 2.92 -5.84
N ALA A 292 6.17 3.43 -6.82
CA ALA A 292 6.63 4.56 -7.62
C ALA A 292 6.10 5.88 -7.06
N TYR A 293 6.95 6.91 -7.05
CA TYR A 293 6.56 8.28 -6.71
C TYR A 293 6.82 9.20 -7.90
N GLY A 294 5.78 9.85 -8.40
CA GLY A 294 5.90 10.89 -9.42
C GLY A 294 6.47 12.18 -8.84
N ALA A 295 7.11 13.00 -9.67
CA ALA A 295 7.63 14.29 -9.24
C ALA A 295 6.50 15.27 -8.93
N CYS A 296 6.69 16.08 -7.87
CA CYS A 296 5.81 17.17 -7.50
C CYS A 296 6.41 18.50 -7.98
N THR A 297 5.66 19.26 -8.79
CA THR A 297 6.09 20.57 -9.30
C THR A 297 5.26 21.67 -8.65
N TYR A 298 5.92 22.68 -8.16
CA TYR A 298 5.30 23.82 -7.46
C TYR A 298 6.04 25.12 -7.74
N ILE A 299 5.40 26.25 -7.42
CA ILE A 299 6.05 27.57 -7.43
C ILE A 299 6.60 27.83 -6.03
N GLU A 300 7.90 28.13 -5.94
CA GLU A 300 8.53 28.53 -4.70
C GLU A 300 8.23 29.98 -4.38
N ASP A 301 7.67 30.25 -3.19
CA ASP A 301 7.22 31.61 -2.82
C ASP A 301 8.35 32.63 -2.76
N SER A 302 9.57 32.18 -2.42
CA SER A 302 10.75 33.07 -2.29
C SER A 302 11.31 33.53 -3.64
N THR A 303 11.32 32.64 -4.62
CA THR A 303 11.95 32.87 -5.94
C THR A 303 10.93 33.09 -7.05
N GLN A 304 9.65 32.78 -6.81
CA GLN A 304 8.56 32.80 -7.80
C GLN A 304 8.85 31.94 -9.04
N GLN A 305 9.72 30.91 -8.88
CA GLN A 305 10.10 30.01 -9.94
C GLN A 305 9.48 28.63 -9.76
N TRP A 306 9.32 27.90 -10.86
CA TRP A 306 8.93 26.52 -10.85
C TRP A 306 10.06 25.62 -10.31
N VAL A 307 9.75 24.84 -9.27
CA VAL A 307 10.64 23.84 -8.69
C VAL A 307 10.00 22.48 -8.78
N THR A 308 10.75 21.49 -9.25
CA THR A 308 10.33 20.09 -9.30
C THR A 308 11.08 19.29 -8.24
N ALA A 309 10.35 18.75 -7.28
CA ALA A 309 10.89 17.94 -6.19
C ALA A 309 10.70 16.45 -6.49
N GLN A 310 11.82 15.70 -6.40
CA GLN A 310 11.86 14.24 -6.52
C GLN A 310 11.82 13.64 -5.11
N THR A 311 10.66 13.65 -4.49
CA THR A 311 10.49 13.18 -3.11
C THR A 311 9.22 12.36 -2.97
N ASP A 312 9.18 11.50 -1.97
CA ASP A 312 7.98 10.75 -1.55
C ASP A 312 6.97 11.65 -0.83
N ARG A 313 7.48 12.63 -0.06
CA ARG A 313 6.68 13.58 0.72
C ARG A 313 7.24 14.98 0.51
N LEU A 314 6.39 15.89 0.10
CA LEU A 314 6.70 17.30 -0.03
C LEU A 314 5.81 18.10 0.92
N LEU A 315 6.38 18.55 2.03
CA LEU A 315 5.68 19.41 2.99
C LEU A 315 5.87 20.88 2.60
N ARG A 316 4.77 21.60 2.44
CA ARG A 316 4.76 23.02 2.10
C ARG A 316 3.90 23.81 3.07
N SER A 317 4.31 25.06 3.33
CA SER A 317 3.52 26.00 4.12
C SER A 317 3.41 27.31 3.37
N PHE A 318 2.21 27.85 3.24
CA PHE A 318 1.96 29.17 2.66
C PHE A 318 0.88 29.93 3.45
N VAL A 319 0.90 31.25 3.33
CA VAL A 319 0.02 32.16 4.07
C VAL A 319 -1.01 32.79 3.13
N LYS A 320 -2.27 32.78 3.54
CA LYS A 320 -3.34 33.58 2.92
C LYS A 320 -3.75 34.70 3.87
N HIS A 321 -3.83 35.94 3.33
CA HIS A 321 -4.03 37.14 4.14
C HIS A 321 -5.47 37.61 4.29
N GLN A 322 -6.46 36.94 3.72
CA GLN A 322 -7.86 37.39 3.81
C GLN A 322 -8.80 36.18 3.96
N PRO A 323 -9.20 35.79 5.18
CA PRO A 323 -8.62 36.11 6.49
C PRO A 323 -7.23 35.52 6.68
N ASP A 324 -6.45 36.07 7.62
CA ASP A 324 -5.11 35.55 7.94
C ASP A 324 -5.17 34.12 8.39
N ARG A 325 -4.59 33.24 7.58
CA ARG A 325 -4.49 31.81 7.84
C ARG A 325 -3.25 31.23 7.22
N ARG A 326 -2.67 30.26 7.89
CA ARG A 326 -1.57 29.46 7.38
C ARG A 326 -2.13 28.12 6.89
N MET A 327 -1.71 27.72 5.73
CA MET A 327 -2.01 26.41 5.17
C MET A 327 -0.76 25.56 5.16
N LEU A 328 -0.89 24.32 5.65
CA LEU A 328 0.15 23.30 5.60
C LEU A 328 -0.34 22.21 4.65
N GLU A 329 0.41 21.95 3.59
CA GLU A 329 0.11 20.94 2.58
C GLU A 329 1.17 19.85 2.58
N LEU A 330 0.73 18.59 2.48
CA LEU A 330 1.60 17.46 2.26
C LEU A 330 1.28 16.87 0.87
N GLN A 331 2.15 17.11 -0.10
CA GLN A 331 2.01 16.59 -1.45
C GLN A 331 2.76 15.28 -1.61
N ALA A 332 2.11 14.30 -2.21
CA ALA A 332 2.70 13.03 -2.61
C ALA A 332 2.06 12.54 -3.90
N ARG A 333 2.81 11.80 -4.73
CA ARG A 333 2.29 11.15 -5.94
C ARG A 333 2.64 9.65 -5.91
N PRO A 334 2.07 8.88 -4.97
CA PRO A 334 2.33 7.45 -4.87
C PRO A 334 1.56 6.66 -5.91
N LEU A 335 2.18 5.59 -6.42
CA LEU A 335 1.51 4.57 -7.19
C LEU A 335 2.17 3.22 -6.90
N PRO A 336 1.48 2.29 -6.23
CA PRO A 336 1.93 0.92 -6.09
C PRO A 336 1.75 0.18 -7.42
N ILE A 337 2.83 -0.36 -7.96
CA ILE A 337 2.85 -1.02 -9.26
C ILE A 337 3.34 -2.45 -9.07
N PRO A 338 2.47 -3.44 -9.24
CA PRO A 338 2.86 -4.83 -9.27
C PRO A 338 3.49 -5.16 -10.64
N ASP A 339 4.80 -4.94 -10.77
CA ASP A 339 5.56 -5.10 -12.02
C ASP A 339 5.60 -6.55 -12.54
N LYS A 340 5.35 -7.53 -11.68
CA LYS A 340 5.21 -8.95 -12.03
C LYS A 340 3.74 -9.35 -12.03
N VAL A 341 3.00 -8.91 -13.03
CA VAL A 341 1.56 -9.23 -13.15
C VAL A 341 1.35 -10.74 -13.21
N ASP A 342 0.24 -11.21 -12.60
CA ASP A 342 -0.11 -12.63 -12.45
C ASP A 342 0.80 -13.46 -11.53
N SER A 343 1.74 -12.84 -10.78
CA SER A 343 2.55 -13.53 -9.77
C SER A 343 1.83 -13.76 -8.43
N TRP A 344 0.55 -13.44 -8.36
CA TRP A 344 -0.34 -13.71 -7.22
C TRP A 344 -1.71 -14.17 -7.72
N PHE A 345 -2.57 -14.60 -6.82
CA PHE A 345 -3.92 -15.07 -7.14
C PHE A 345 -4.95 -14.44 -6.18
N VAL A 346 -6.11 -14.10 -6.68
CA VAL A 346 -7.22 -13.58 -5.86
C VAL A 346 -8.47 -14.39 -6.10
N ALA A 347 -9.01 -14.96 -5.01
CA ALA A 347 -10.27 -15.69 -5.05
C ALA A 347 -11.37 -14.97 -4.27
N THR A 348 -12.58 -14.96 -4.82
CA THR A 348 -13.80 -14.64 -4.07
C THR A 348 -14.46 -15.96 -3.68
N VAL A 349 -14.48 -16.28 -2.37
CA VAL A 349 -14.78 -17.64 -1.89
C VAL A 349 -16.14 -17.77 -1.22
N CYS A 350 -16.83 -16.67 -0.90
CA CYS A 350 -18.14 -16.67 -0.21
C CYS A 350 -19.15 -15.80 -0.95
#